data_9493ca812d745f8499640a4c04255fa5
#
_entry.id   9493ca812d745f8499640a4c04255fa5
#
_cell.length_a   1.000
_cell.length_b   1.000
_cell.length_c   1.000
_cell.angle_alpha   90.00
_cell.angle_beta   90.00
_cell.angle_gamma   90.00
#
_symmetry.space_group_name_H-M   'P 1'
#
loop_
_entity.id
_entity.type
_entity.pdbx_description
1 polymer ?
#
loop_
_entity_poly.entity_id
_entity_poly.type
_entity_poly.pdbx_seq_one_letter_code
_entity_poly.pdbx_strand_id
1 'polypeptide(L)'
;NEAYVGGPTYAAMDKLDELTLRVVGALVWNTELGLEQIDRIIEARNRFNTPQFNTPSVKIWLDGVMEVHTAALLEPYTDRDDNHRGNLLIAPELLDTIVTRLDALGFQIHFHAIGDAAIRHSLDSLQVARQINGVRDSRHHMSHIQLFDPADIPRLRQLDVVANFQPYWAWADKFITELTTPKLGSERSRWLYPIGSVLDSGAIVAFGSDWFVTSGNPLLGIETAVTRRDPLTNVSDAFIDSERINLADAIAAYTINSAYVNFMEKDTGSIEVGKLADLIVIDALADLALLKPRFPPDIIYPLKIASEKNFSPS
;
A
#
# COMPACT_ATOMS: atom_id res chain seq x y z
N ASN A 1 2.91 -2.58 -10.36
CA ASN A 1 3.77 -3.54 -11.01
C ASN A 1 4.89 -2.83 -11.79
N GLU A 2 6.11 -3.37 -11.77
CA GLU A 2 7.26 -2.75 -12.41
C GLU A 2 7.14 -2.79 -13.93
N ALA A 3 6.77 -1.67 -14.53
CA ALA A 3 6.46 -1.62 -15.96
C ALA A 3 7.68 -1.82 -16.90
N TYR A 4 8.92 -1.77 -16.37
CA TYR A 4 10.10 -2.04 -17.20
C TYR A 4 10.19 -3.47 -17.70
N VAL A 5 9.78 -4.44 -16.88
CA VAL A 5 9.83 -5.86 -17.25
C VAL A 5 8.51 -6.31 -17.90
N GLY A 6 7.39 -5.89 -17.36
CA GLY A 6 6.06 -6.29 -17.81
C GLY A 6 5.41 -5.36 -18.85
N GLY A 7 5.85 -4.11 -18.93
CA GLY A 7 5.21 -3.08 -19.74
C GLY A 7 5.02 -3.43 -21.22
N PRO A 8 6.05 -3.91 -21.94
CA PRO A 8 5.89 -4.33 -23.32
C PRO A 8 4.89 -5.47 -23.49
N THR A 9 4.87 -6.42 -22.54
CA THR A 9 3.96 -7.59 -22.57
C THR A 9 2.52 -7.14 -22.36
N TYR A 10 2.23 -6.35 -21.30
CA TYR A 10 0.88 -5.86 -21.05
C TYR A 10 0.34 -5.00 -22.20
N ALA A 11 1.18 -4.09 -22.73
CA ALA A 11 0.79 -3.27 -23.86
C ALA A 11 0.56 -4.08 -25.15
N ALA A 12 1.27 -5.20 -25.35
CA ALA A 12 1.06 -6.09 -26.48
C ALA A 12 -0.24 -6.91 -26.29
N MET A 13 -0.48 -7.46 -25.11
CA MET A 13 -1.70 -8.21 -24.79
C MET A 13 -2.95 -7.33 -24.95
N ASP A 14 -2.91 -6.09 -24.49
CA ASP A 14 -4.04 -5.15 -24.64
C ASP A 14 -4.33 -4.85 -26.13
N LYS A 15 -3.29 -4.64 -26.96
CA LYS A 15 -3.45 -4.44 -28.41
C LYS A 15 -4.02 -5.66 -29.14
N LEU A 16 -3.83 -6.86 -28.59
CA LEU A 16 -4.36 -8.12 -29.13
C LEU A 16 -5.73 -8.48 -28.54
N ASP A 17 -6.29 -7.62 -27.66
CA ASP A 17 -7.52 -7.87 -26.91
C ASP A 17 -7.44 -9.13 -26.02
N GLU A 18 -6.22 -9.43 -25.54
CA GLU A 18 -5.92 -10.59 -24.67
C GLU A 18 -5.75 -10.20 -23.19
N LEU A 19 -5.66 -8.91 -22.89
CA LEU A 19 -5.53 -8.40 -21.51
C LEU A 19 -6.90 -8.35 -20.84
N THR A 20 -7.15 -9.29 -19.95
CA THR A 20 -8.44 -9.43 -19.24
C THR A 20 -8.53 -8.63 -17.94
N LEU A 21 -7.46 -7.94 -17.56
CA LEU A 21 -7.35 -7.14 -16.34
C LEU A 21 -7.00 -5.70 -16.69
N ARG A 22 -7.51 -4.74 -15.93
CA ARG A 22 -6.97 -3.39 -15.93
C ARG A 22 -5.69 -3.36 -15.10
N VAL A 23 -4.61 -2.90 -15.70
CA VAL A 23 -3.29 -2.87 -15.09
C VAL A 23 -2.79 -1.43 -14.99
N VAL A 24 -2.50 -1.00 -13.79
CA VAL A 24 -1.80 0.26 -13.54
C VAL A 24 -0.37 -0.07 -13.12
N GLY A 25 0.59 0.30 -13.96
CA GLY A 25 2.00 0.03 -13.72
C GLY A 25 2.72 1.23 -13.12
N ALA A 26 3.85 0.95 -12.46
CA ALA A 26 4.79 1.97 -12.01
C ALA A 26 6.11 1.82 -12.77
N LEU A 27 6.62 2.92 -13.33
CA LEU A 27 7.94 2.98 -13.94
C LEU A 27 9.00 3.03 -12.84
N VAL A 28 10.03 2.24 -12.98
CA VAL A 28 11.07 2.13 -11.94
C VAL A 28 12.08 3.27 -12.06
N TRP A 29 12.36 3.94 -10.93
CA TRP A 29 13.51 4.81 -10.79
C TRP A 29 14.74 3.96 -10.48
N ASN A 30 15.74 3.98 -11.38
CA ASN A 30 17.03 3.33 -11.14
C ASN A 30 17.92 4.26 -10.31
N THR A 31 18.30 3.83 -9.11
CA THR A 31 19.15 4.61 -8.19
C THR A 31 20.59 4.77 -8.66
N GLU A 32 21.05 3.94 -9.61
CA GLU A 32 22.39 4.03 -10.22
C GLU A 32 22.46 5.10 -11.32
N LEU A 33 21.28 5.56 -11.80
CA LEU A 33 21.18 6.59 -12.81
C LEU A 33 20.77 7.92 -12.17
N GLY A 34 21.18 9.02 -12.79
CA GLY A 34 20.82 10.37 -12.38
C GLY A 34 19.49 10.85 -13.00
N LEU A 35 19.36 12.18 -13.04
CA LEU A 35 18.15 12.82 -13.57
C LEU A 35 17.96 12.64 -15.09
N GLU A 36 18.99 12.24 -15.80
CA GLU A 36 18.95 11.96 -17.26
C GLU A 36 18.00 10.81 -17.63
N GLN A 37 17.62 9.96 -16.68
CA GLN A 37 16.64 8.91 -16.93
C GLN A 37 15.20 9.42 -17.09
N ILE A 38 14.92 10.67 -16.70
CA ILE A 38 13.55 11.25 -16.75
C ILE A 38 12.98 11.21 -18.17
N ASP A 39 13.79 11.50 -19.19
CA ASP A 39 13.32 11.47 -20.59
C ASP A 39 12.86 10.06 -20.99
N ARG A 40 13.61 9.02 -20.57
CA ARG A 40 13.21 7.61 -20.80
C ARG A 40 11.93 7.23 -20.06
N ILE A 41 11.75 7.77 -18.85
CA ILE A 41 10.52 7.55 -18.06
C ILE A 41 9.31 8.20 -18.75
N ILE A 42 9.47 9.40 -19.32
CA ILE A 42 8.42 10.07 -20.10
C ILE A 42 8.09 9.26 -21.38
N GLU A 43 9.10 8.81 -22.10
CA GLU A 43 8.91 7.97 -23.28
C GLU A 43 8.18 6.67 -22.94
N ALA A 44 8.56 6.01 -21.84
CA ALA A 44 7.92 4.78 -21.39
C ALA A 44 6.46 4.99 -21.00
N ARG A 45 6.11 6.08 -20.28
CA ARG A 45 4.72 6.45 -19.98
C ARG A 45 3.89 6.60 -21.23
N ASN A 46 4.41 7.31 -22.24
CA ASN A 46 3.70 7.53 -23.49
C ASN A 46 3.51 6.24 -24.29
N ARG A 47 4.52 5.37 -24.27
CA ARG A 47 4.50 4.07 -24.96
C ARG A 47 3.52 3.07 -24.34
N PHE A 48 3.37 3.10 -23.00
CA PHE A 48 2.60 2.12 -22.23
C PHE A 48 1.23 2.66 -21.83
N ASN A 49 0.67 3.60 -22.55
CA ASN A 49 -0.66 4.14 -22.32
C ASN A 49 -1.64 3.53 -23.35
N THR A 50 -2.31 2.46 -22.92
CA THR A 50 -3.34 1.74 -23.71
C THR A 50 -4.64 1.66 -22.89
N PRO A 51 -5.79 1.26 -23.45
CA PRO A 51 -7.08 1.27 -22.74
C PRO A 51 -7.10 0.50 -21.41
N GLN A 52 -6.42 -0.65 -21.35
CA GLN A 52 -6.39 -1.48 -20.14
C GLN A 52 -5.05 -1.45 -19.38
N PHE A 53 -4.04 -0.75 -19.92
CA PHE A 53 -2.73 -0.64 -19.29
C PHE A 53 -2.17 0.77 -19.40
N ASN A 54 -1.85 1.38 -18.26
CA ASN A 54 -1.18 2.68 -18.19
C ASN A 54 -0.11 2.71 -17.09
N THR A 55 0.79 3.71 -17.16
CA THR A 55 1.91 3.85 -16.23
C THR A 55 2.01 5.28 -15.72
N PRO A 56 1.06 5.73 -14.87
CA PRO A 56 1.03 7.10 -14.37
C PRO A 56 2.07 7.38 -13.29
N SER A 57 2.64 6.35 -12.67
CA SER A 57 3.48 6.47 -11.49
C SER A 57 4.93 6.08 -11.73
N VAL A 58 5.81 6.61 -10.86
CA VAL A 58 7.21 6.21 -10.76
C VAL A 58 7.46 5.57 -9.40
N LYS A 59 7.96 4.32 -9.41
CA LYS A 59 8.36 3.56 -8.22
C LYS A 59 9.77 3.94 -7.81
N ILE A 60 9.92 4.41 -6.57
CA ILE A 60 11.19 4.78 -5.96
C ILE A 60 11.41 3.93 -4.71
N TRP A 61 12.50 3.18 -4.66
CA TRP A 61 12.94 2.51 -3.44
C TRP A 61 13.80 3.44 -2.61
N LEU A 62 13.41 3.67 -1.35
CA LEU A 62 14.18 4.53 -0.46
C LEU A 62 15.04 3.74 0.52
N ASP A 63 14.64 2.54 0.87
CA ASP A 63 15.40 1.67 1.77
C ASP A 63 15.20 0.18 1.43
N GLY A 64 15.72 -0.68 2.30
CA GLY A 64 15.54 -2.12 2.21
C GLY A 64 14.48 -2.64 3.18
N VAL A 65 14.83 -3.71 3.94
CA VAL A 65 13.92 -4.39 4.85
C VAL A 65 14.51 -4.51 6.26
N MET A 66 13.65 -4.66 7.26
CA MET A 66 14.03 -4.66 8.68
C MET A 66 14.87 -5.89 9.05
N GLU A 67 14.51 -7.04 8.48
CA GLU A 67 15.04 -8.37 8.83
C GLU A 67 16.55 -8.49 8.60
N VAL A 68 17.10 -7.73 7.68
CA VAL A 68 18.53 -7.72 7.34
C VAL A 68 19.20 -6.37 7.60
N HIS A 69 18.61 -5.51 8.44
CA HIS A 69 19.13 -4.19 8.85
C HIS A 69 19.34 -3.20 7.70
N THR A 70 18.58 -3.31 6.63
CA THR A 70 18.68 -2.40 5.48
C THR A 70 17.56 -1.37 5.42
N ALA A 71 16.50 -1.52 6.22
CA ALA A 71 15.51 -0.46 6.40
C ALA A 71 16.14 0.76 7.10
N ALA A 72 15.85 1.96 6.62
CA ALA A 72 16.42 3.20 7.14
C ALA A 72 15.64 3.68 8.39
N LEU A 73 16.35 3.81 9.51
CA LEU A 73 15.78 4.15 10.81
C LEU A 73 16.24 5.52 11.30
N LEU A 74 15.37 6.22 12.02
CA LEU A 74 15.70 7.46 12.74
C LEU A 74 16.63 7.19 13.92
N GLU A 75 16.43 6.09 14.63
CA GLU A 75 17.26 5.63 15.72
C GLU A 75 17.95 4.30 15.39
N PRO A 76 19.14 4.02 15.93
CA PRO A 76 19.89 2.80 15.62
C PRO A 76 19.10 1.51 15.91
N TYR A 77 19.43 0.46 15.18
CA TYR A 77 19.01 -0.90 15.52
C TYR A 77 19.51 -1.29 16.93
N THR A 78 18.64 -1.89 17.75
CA THR A 78 18.95 -2.17 19.18
C THR A 78 19.82 -3.41 19.37
N ASP A 79 19.91 -4.27 18.38
CA ASP A 79 20.71 -5.49 18.40
C ASP A 79 22.14 -5.31 17.84
N ARG A 80 22.55 -4.04 17.64
CA ARG A 80 23.88 -3.68 17.10
C ARG A 80 24.55 -2.60 17.94
N ASP A 81 25.87 -2.72 18.09
CA ASP A 81 26.70 -1.80 18.90
C ASP A 81 27.36 -0.68 18.07
N ASP A 82 27.21 -0.70 16.73
CA ASP A 82 27.88 0.21 15.79
C ASP A 82 27.03 1.44 15.40
N ASN A 83 25.95 1.71 16.11
CA ASN A 83 24.97 2.76 15.79
C ASN A 83 24.38 2.67 14.37
N HIS A 84 24.31 1.46 13.83
CA HIS A 84 23.78 1.22 12.49
C HIS A 84 22.28 1.56 12.42
N ARG A 85 21.90 2.33 11.39
CA ARG A 85 20.51 2.81 11.18
C ARG A 85 19.93 2.35 9.84
N GLY A 86 20.55 1.40 9.17
CA GLY A 86 20.23 1.09 7.78
C GLY A 86 20.72 2.18 6.83
N ASN A 87 20.22 2.18 5.61
CA ASN A 87 20.66 3.14 4.60
C ASN A 87 19.49 3.64 3.76
N LEU A 88 19.45 4.94 3.53
CA LEU A 88 18.68 5.49 2.43
C LEU A 88 19.40 5.19 1.11
N LEU A 89 18.68 4.72 0.11
CA LEU A 89 19.22 4.42 -1.22
C LEU A 89 19.43 5.67 -2.08
N ILE A 90 18.79 6.78 -1.68
CA ILE A 90 18.88 8.10 -2.34
C ILE A 90 19.10 9.14 -1.25
N ALA A 91 20.11 10.00 -1.43
CA ALA A 91 20.34 11.11 -0.51
C ALA A 91 19.17 12.09 -0.49
N PRO A 92 18.81 12.67 0.68
CA PRO A 92 17.60 13.50 0.83
C PRO A 92 17.52 14.65 -0.18
N GLU A 93 18.59 15.40 -0.41
CA GLU A 93 18.61 16.56 -1.32
C GLU A 93 18.41 16.14 -2.79
N LEU A 94 18.91 14.97 -3.15
CA LEU A 94 18.68 14.40 -4.47
C LEU A 94 17.25 13.90 -4.60
N LEU A 95 16.69 13.29 -3.55
CA LEU A 95 15.30 12.86 -3.51
C LEU A 95 14.34 14.04 -3.70
N ASP A 96 14.57 15.16 -3.00
CA ASP A 96 13.77 16.38 -3.15
C ASP A 96 13.76 16.85 -4.61
N THR A 97 14.91 16.81 -5.26
CA THR A 97 15.05 17.20 -6.67
C THR A 97 14.29 16.23 -7.59
N ILE A 98 14.45 14.91 -7.40
CA ILE A 98 13.79 13.88 -8.19
C ILE A 98 12.27 14.00 -8.07
N VAL A 99 11.77 14.03 -6.83
CA VAL A 99 10.34 14.08 -6.54
C VAL A 99 9.71 15.35 -7.09
N THR A 100 10.34 16.51 -6.88
CA THR A 100 9.85 17.80 -7.40
C THR A 100 9.75 17.78 -8.93
N ARG A 101 10.76 17.24 -9.63
CA ARG A 101 10.75 17.18 -11.10
C ARG A 101 9.71 16.21 -11.63
N LEU A 102 9.60 15.02 -11.05
CA LEU A 102 8.61 14.03 -11.47
C LEU A 102 7.18 14.51 -11.18
N ASP A 103 6.96 15.15 -10.03
CA ASP A 103 5.68 15.76 -9.69
C ASP A 103 5.31 16.88 -10.66
N ALA A 104 6.23 17.80 -11.02
CA ALA A 104 6.01 18.84 -12.02
C ALA A 104 5.64 18.28 -13.41
N LEU A 105 6.11 17.09 -13.76
CA LEU A 105 5.78 16.37 -14.98
C LEU A 105 4.46 15.58 -14.91
N GLY A 106 3.75 15.68 -13.78
CA GLY A 106 2.46 15.05 -13.58
C GLY A 106 2.54 13.55 -13.26
N PHE A 107 3.71 13.04 -12.83
CA PHE A 107 3.80 11.68 -12.33
C PHE A 107 3.27 11.57 -10.90
N GLN A 108 2.63 10.46 -10.59
CA GLN A 108 2.40 10.00 -9.25
C GLN A 108 3.68 9.35 -8.72
N ILE A 109 4.05 9.64 -7.48
CA ILE A 109 5.18 8.99 -6.83
C ILE A 109 4.69 7.82 -6.00
N HIS A 110 5.32 6.67 -6.19
CA HIS A 110 5.08 5.44 -5.44
C HIS A 110 6.37 5.03 -4.71
N PHE A 111 6.45 5.31 -3.43
CA PHE A 111 7.60 4.94 -2.62
C PHE A 111 7.51 3.49 -2.10
N HIS A 112 8.66 2.82 -2.06
CA HIS A 112 8.94 1.77 -1.09
C HIS A 112 9.60 2.44 0.11
N ALA A 113 9.00 2.34 1.27
CA ALA A 113 9.52 2.87 2.53
C ALA A 113 9.12 1.93 3.67
N ILE A 114 10.11 1.31 4.29
CA ILE A 114 9.95 0.32 5.37
C ILE A 114 10.21 0.97 6.73
N GLY A 115 11.36 1.63 6.88
CA GLY A 115 11.78 2.27 8.11
C GLY A 115 11.22 3.68 8.27
N ASP A 116 11.16 4.12 9.51
CA ASP A 116 10.65 5.44 9.89
C ASP A 116 11.44 6.60 9.29
N ALA A 117 12.76 6.47 9.06
CA ALA A 117 13.53 7.46 8.33
C ALA A 117 13.16 7.52 6.84
N ALA A 118 12.94 6.38 6.18
CA ALA A 118 12.51 6.36 4.79
C ALA A 118 11.12 7.00 4.63
N ILE A 119 10.19 6.73 5.55
CA ILE A 119 8.87 7.36 5.58
C ILE A 119 9.00 8.88 5.75
N ARG A 120 9.81 9.33 6.71
CA ARG A 120 10.04 10.76 6.96
C ARG A 120 10.58 11.47 5.73
N HIS A 121 11.63 10.94 5.11
CA HIS A 121 12.23 11.55 3.91
C HIS A 121 11.29 11.51 2.70
N SER A 122 10.40 10.51 2.59
CA SER A 122 9.32 10.52 1.59
C SER A 122 8.39 11.71 1.79
N LEU A 123 7.94 11.94 3.03
CA LEU A 123 7.05 13.04 3.37
C LEU A 123 7.73 14.41 3.20
N ASP A 124 9.01 14.52 3.57
CA ASP A 124 9.79 15.75 3.41
C ASP A 124 9.92 16.13 1.93
N SER A 125 10.27 15.17 1.06
CA SER A 125 10.40 15.41 -0.38
C SER A 125 9.07 15.78 -1.05
N LEU A 126 7.97 15.15 -0.63
CA LEU A 126 6.62 15.52 -1.11
C LEU A 126 6.21 16.91 -0.63
N GLN A 127 6.57 17.28 0.59
CA GLN A 127 6.34 18.62 1.11
C GLN A 127 7.11 19.68 0.31
N VAL A 128 8.38 19.42 -0.04
CA VAL A 128 9.19 20.31 -0.90
C VAL A 128 8.56 20.42 -2.28
N ALA A 129 8.19 19.30 -2.90
CA ALA A 129 7.53 19.31 -4.21
C ALA A 129 6.23 20.12 -4.19
N ARG A 130 5.39 19.95 -3.16
CA ARG A 130 4.14 20.72 -2.99
C ARG A 130 4.38 22.22 -2.80
N GLN A 131 5.45 22.62 -2.12
CA GLN A 131 5.82 24.02 -1.96
C GLN A 131 6.28 24.67 -3.27
N ILE A 132 6.98 23.93 -4.11
CA ILE A 132 7.54 24.41 -5.38
C ILE A 132 6.49 24.38 -6.50
N ASN A 133 5.78 23.27 -6.66
CA ASN A 133 4.87 23.02 -7.78
C ASN A 133 3.41 23.43 -7.49
N GLY A 134 3.06 23.69 -6.21
CA GLY A 134 1.70 23.90 -5.77
C GLY A 134 0.94 22.58 -5.48
N VAL A 135 -0.35 22.73 -5.12
CA VAL A 135 -1.23 21.61 -4.78
C VAL A 135 -1.91 21.10 -6.03
N ARG A 136 -1.89 19.79 -6.23
CA ARG A 136 -2.64 19.09 -7.28
C ARG A 136 -3.17 17.74 -6.78
N ASP A 137 -4.11 17.13 -7.46
CA ASP A 137 -4.56 15.76 -7.21
C ASP A 137 -3.52 14.77 -7.74
N SER A 138 -2.46 14.56 -6.98
CA SER A 138 -1.32 13.70 -7.34
C SER A 138 -1.42 12.29 -6.80
N ARG A 139 -2.15 12.11 -5.69
CA ARG A 139 -2.36 10.81 -5.01
C ARG A 139 -1.05 10.04 -4.82
N HIS A 140 0.02 10.75 -4.46
CA HIS A 140 1.27 10.10 -4.09
C HIS A 140 1.03 9.08 -3.00
N HIS A 141 1.77 7.97 -3.01
CA HIS A 141 1.57 6.93 -2.02
C HIS A 141 2.87 6.24 -1.61
N MET A 142 2.85 5.68 -0.42
CA MET A 142 3.95 4.89 0.13
C MET A 142 3.47 3.47 0.40
N SER A 143 4.25 2.48 -0.05
CA SER A 143 4.00 1.08 0.20
C SER A 143 4.86 0.54 1.32
N HIS A 144 4.35 -0.49 1.96
CA HIS A 144 4.92 -1.25 3.07
C HIS A 144 4.81 -0.53 4.40
N ILE A 145 5.44 0.62 4.56
CA ILE A 145 5.32 1.54 5.70
C ILE A 145 5.24 0.78 7.03
N GLN A 146 6.25 -0.08 7.25
CA GLN A 146 6.24 -1.06 8.33
C GLN A 146 6.42 -0.40 9.70
N LEU A 147 7.36 0.53 9.84
CA LEU A 147 7.63 1.23 11.09
C LEU A 147 7.38 2.72 10.94
N PHE A 148 6.55 3.30 11.79
CA PHE A 148 6.32 4.74 11.84
C PHE A 148 6.96 5.41 13.06
N ASP A 149 7.45 6.63 12.87
CA ASP A 149 7.46 7.62 13.94
C ASP A 149 6.05 8.23 14.06
N PRO A 150 5.41 8.22 15.23
CA PRO A 150 4.04 8.73 15.38
C PRO A 150 3.88 10.20 14.97
N ALA A 151 4.95 11.00 15.00
CA ALA A 151 4.93 12.40 14.56
C ALA A 151 4.67 12.54 13.04
N ASP A 152 4.96 11.50 12.25
CA ASP A 152 4.76 11.53 10.80
C ASP A 152 3.36 11.08 10.37
N ILE A 153 2.60 10.40 11.22
CA ILE A 153 1.25 9.93 10.91
C ILE A 153 0.32 11.06 10.44
N PRO A 154 0.21 12.20 11.14
CA PRO A 154 -0.67 13.29 10.70
C PRO A 154 -0.24 13.92 9.35
N ARG A 155 1.03 13.80 8.98
CA ARG A 155 1.57 14.37 7.75
C ARG A 155 1.02 13.69 6.49
N LEU A 156 0.65 12.42 6.59
CA LEU A 156 -0.03 11.71 5.50
C LEU A 156 -1.29 12.47 5.04
N ARG A 157 -2.16 12.83 5.99
CA ARG A 157 -3.37 13.61 5.70
C ARG A 157 -3.05 15.03 5.25
N GLN A 158 -2.08 15.70 5.88
CA GLN A 158 -1.71 17.07 5.55
C GLN A 158 -1.15 17.22 4.13
N LEU A 159 -0.47 16.19 3.63
CA LEU A 159 0.15 16.16 2.31
C LEU A 159 -0.68 15.40 1.26
N ASP A 160 -1.86 14.91 1.63
CA ASP A 160 -2.73 14.06 0.78
C ASP A 160 -2.02 12.81 0.24
N VAL A 161 -1.18 12.18 1.08
CA VAL A 161 -0.43 10.97 0.75
C VAL A 161 -1.24 9.74 1.14
N VAL A 162 -1.39 8.79 0.21
CA VAL A 162 -2.08 7.53 0.47
C VAL A 162 -1.13 6.54 1.15
N ALA A 163 -1.56 5.97 2.27
CA ALA A 163 -0.84 4.93 2.99
C ALA A 163 -1.24 3.55 2.42
N ASN A 164 -0.32 2.89 1.72
CA ASN A 164 -0.56 1.57 1.13
C ASN A 164 0.09 0.48 1.97
N PHE A 165 -0.70 -0.17 2.82
CA PHE A 165 -0.25 -1.28 3.64
C PHE A 165 -0.43 -2.64 2.95
N GLN A 166 0.37 -3.62 3.39
CA GLN A 166 0.17 -5.04 3.15
C GLN A 166 -0.34 -5.67 4.46
N PRO A 167 -1.64 -5.62 4.74
CA PRO A 167 -2.16 -5.96 6.06
C PRO A 167 -1.94 -7.43 6.44
N TYR A 168 -1.73 -8.33 5.47
CA TYR A 168 -1.35 -9.72 5.72
C TYR A 168 -0.08 -9.84 6.58
N TRP A 169 0.82 -8.85 6.57
CA TRP A 169 2.06 -8.86 7.36
C TRP A 169 1.87 -8.35 8.80
N ALA A 170 0.70 -7.83 9.12
CA ALA A 170 0.46 -7.12 10.37
C ALA A 170 -0.01 -8.05 11.51
N TRP A 171 0.66 -9.18 11.71
CA TRP A 171 0.43 -10.13 12.81
C TRP A 171 1.77 -10.69 13.34
N ALA A 172 1.75 -11.30 14.51
CA ALA A 172 2.96 -11.76 15.22
C ALA A 172 3.49 -13.09 14.63
N ASP A 173 3.90 -13.06 13.38
CA ASP A 173 4.61 -14.18 12.75
C ASP A 173 6.09 -14.24 13.18
N LYS A 174 6.84 -15.20 12.65
CA LYS A 174 8.27 -15.34 12.94
C LYS A 174 9.11 -14.18 12.40
N PHE A 175 8.72 -13.58 11.28
CA PHE A 175 9.42 -12.42 10.75
C PHE A 175 9.29 -11.23 11.71
N ILE A 176 8.11 -11.03 12.29
CA ILE A 176 7.88 -9.97 13.27
C ILE A 176 8.54 -10.32 14.62
N THR A 177 8.30 -11.52 15.16
CA THR A 177 8.70 -11.85 16.54
C THR A 177 10.19 -12.18 16.68
N GLU A 178 10.81 -12.81 15.69
CA GLU A 178 12.19 -13.27 15.75
C GLU A 178 13.17 -12.35 15.02
N LEU A 179 12.72 -11.66 13.93
CA LEU A 179 13.62 -10.90 13.06
C LEU A 179 13.41 -9.38 13.11
N THR A 180 12.22 -8.88 13.44
CA THR A 180 11.91 -7.44 13.44
C THR A 180 11.92 -6.85 14.84
N THR A 181 11.06 -7.35 15.73
CA THR A 181 10.90 -6.81 17.10
C THR A 181 12.20 -6.75 17.90
N PRO A 182 13.08 -7.80 17.89
CA PRO A 182 14.34 -7.74 18.61
C PRO A 182 15.29 -6.61 18.17
N LYS A 183 15.16 -6.17 16.90
CA LYS A 183 15.99 -5.13 16.31
C LYS A 183 15.53 -3.70 16.64
N LEU A 184 14.28 -3.56 17.06
CA LEU A 184 13.66 -2.27 17.34
C LEU A 184 13.53 -1.95 18.82
N GLY A 185 13.46 -3.00 19.67
CA GLY A 185 13.07 -2.87 21.06
C GLY A 185 11.56 -2.61 21.24
N SER A 186 11.07 -2.74 22.48
CA SER A 186 9.63 -2.74 22.81
C SER A 186 8.93 -1.43 22.43
N GLU A 187 9.54 -0.28 22.67
CA GLU A 187 8.90 1.02 22.44
C GLU A 187 8.63 1.29 20.96
N ARG A 188 9.62 1.08 20.08
CA ARG A 188 9.45 1.29 18.66
C ARG A 188 8.56 0.23 18.01
N SER A 189 8.63 -1.01 18.47
CA SER A 189 7.82 -2.10 17.96
C SER A 189 6.31 -1.87 18.10
N ARG A 190 5.88 -0.96 18.98
CA ARG A 190 4.47 -0.56 19.13
C ARG A 190 3.94 0.22 17.93
N TRP A 191 4.81 0.72 17.06
CA TRP A 191 4.48 1.49 15.87
C TRP A 191 4.66 0.68 14.57
N LEU A 192 4.70 -0.66 14.70
CA LEU A 192 4.70 -1.56 13.54
C LEU A 192 3.29 -1.67 12.95
N TYR A 193 3.19 -1.35 11.67
CA TYR A 193 1.92 -1.36 10.91
C TYR A 193 0.78 -0.63 11.65
N PRO A 194 0.91 0.68 11.93
CA PRO A 194 -0.08 1.44 12.71
C PRO A 194 -1.29 1.80 11.85
N ILE A 195 -1.99 0.78 11.33
CA ILE A 195 -3.10 0.92 10.36
C ILE A 195 -4.26 1.70 10.98
N GLY A 196 -4.62 1.38 12.23
CA GLY A 196 -5.67 2.06 12.97
C GLY A 196 -5.33 3.53 13.21
N SER A 197 -4.14 3.81 13.73
CA SER A 197 -3.67 5.18 13.98
C SER A 197 -3.60 6.02 12.70
N VAL A 198 -3.18 5.44 11.58
CA VAL A 198 -3.15 6.14 10.29
C VAL A 198 -4.55 6.43 9.79
N LEU A 199 -5.48 5.49 9.91
CA LEU A 199 -6.90 5.68 9.55
C LEU A 199 -7.54 6.77 10.41
N ASP A 200 -7.32 6.75 11.72
CA ASP A 200 -7.84 7.73 12.68
C ASP A 200 -7.29 9.16 12.42
N SER A 201 -6.12 9.28 11.82
CA SER A 201 -5.56 10.59 11.40
C SER A 201 -6.34 11.23 10.24
N GLY A 202 -7.27 10.48 9.61
CA GLY A 202 -8.02 10.88 8.42
C GLY A 202 -7.23 10.75 7.12
N ALA A 203 -6.09 10.08 7.11
CA ALA A 203 -5.37 9.73 5.89
C ALA A 203 -6.09 8.62 5.13
N ILE A 204 -5.95 8.60 3.81
CA ILE A 204 -6.49 7.53 2.98
C ILE A 204 -5.57 6.30 3.12
N VAL A 205 -6.17 5.19 3.55
CA VAL A 205 -5.50 3.89 3.63
C VAL A 205 -5.94 3.03 2.46
N ALA A 206 -5.00 2.51 1.69
CA ALA A 206 -5.22 1.51 0.65
C ALA A 206 -4.47 0.22 1.00
N PHE A 207 -4.95 -0.90 0.51
CA PHE A 207 -4.36 -2.20 0.76
C PHE A 207 -3.90 -2.88 -0.53
N GLY A 208 -2.84 -3.68 -0.39
CA GLY A 208 -2.32 -4.56 -1.41
C GLY A 208 -1.72 -5.81 -0.79
N SER A 209 -1.35 -6.79 -1.60
CA SER A 209 -0.73 -8.05 -1.14
C SER A 209 0.77 -8.10 -1.37
N ASP A 210 1.29 -7.23 -2.21
CA ASP A 210 2.66 -7.33 -2.74
C ASP A 210 2.90 -8.73 -3.36
N TRP A 211 1.88 -9.23 -4.09
CA TRP A 211 1.99 -10.50 -4.77
C TRP A 211 3.14 -10.42 -5.80
N PHE A 212 4.00 -11.34 -5.80
CA PHE A 212 4.07 -12.73 -5.31
C PHE A 212 4.81 -12.92 -3.96
N VAL A 213 5.18 -11.84 -3.25
CA VAL A 213 5.83 -11.93 -1.93
C VAL A 213 4.90 -12.63 -0.93
N THR A 214 3.60 -12.31 -0.95
CA THR A 214 2.57 -13.01 -0.18
C THR A 214 1.36 -13.36 -1.03
N SER A 215 0.38 -14.05 -0.42
CA SER A 215 -0.85 -14.45 -1.09
C SER A 215 -1.59 -13.27 -1.70
N GLY A 216 -2.02 -13.41 -2.96
CA GLY A 216 -2.89 -12.44 -3.63
C GLY A 216 -4.34 -12.43 -3.12
N ASN A 217 -4.71 -13.31 -2.18
CA ASN A 217 -6.07 -13.39 -1.64
C ASN A 217 -6.34 -12.22 -0.67
N PRO A 218 -7.21 -11.24 -1.03
CA PRO A 218 -7.48 -10.07 -0.19
C PRO A 218 -8.19 -10.43 1.12
N LEU A 219 -8.92 -11.55 1.19
CA LEU A 219 -9.65 -11.95 2.39
C LEU A 219 -8.71 -12.23 3.57
N LEU A 220 -7.51 -12.78 3.30
CA LEU A 220 -6.49 -12.98 4.34
C LEU A 220 -5.98 -11.64 4.89
N GLY A 221 -5.76 -10.66 4.02
CA GLY A 221 -5.36 -9.32 4.46
C GLY A 221 -6.47 -8.60 5.23
N ILE A 222 -7.74 -8.70 4.79
CA ILE A 222 -8.90 -8.16 5.50
C ILE A 222 -8.98 -8.78 6.91
N GLU A 223 -8.88 -10.10 7.01
CA GLU A 223 -8.92 -10.79 8.30
C GLU A 223 -7.81 -10.30 9.24
N THR A 224 -6.58 -10.22 8.72
CA THR A 224 -5.45 -9.72 9.52
C THR A 224 -5.67 -8.27 9.97
N ALA A 225 -6.14 -7.38 9.09
CA ALA A 225 -6.41 -5.99 9.44
C ALA A 225 -7.44 -5.85 10.58
N VAL A 226 -8.47 -6.71 10.58
CA VAL A 226 -9.55 -6.70 11.58
C VAL A 226 -9.16 -7.40 12.87
N THR A 227 -8.39 -8.49 12.81
CA THR A 227 -8.09 -9.33 13.97
C THR A 227 -6.68 -9.15 14.51
N ARG A 228 -5.72 -8.71 13.68
CA ARG A 228 -4.27 -8.65 14.00
C ARG A 228 -3.71 -10.01 14.44
N ARG A 229 -4.27 -11.09 13.89
CA ARG A 229 -3.91 -12.48 14.21
C ARG A 229 -3.50 -13.22 12.96
N ASP A 230 -2.92 -14.41 13.15
CA ASP A 230 -2.67 -15.34 12.05
C ASP A 230 -3.97 -15.62 11.26
N PRO A 231 -4.08 -15.20 10.01
CA PRO A 231 -5.32 -15.35 9.24
C PRO A 231 -5.61 -16.79 8.81
N LEU A 232 -4.65 -17.72 8.99
CA LEU A 232 -4.84 -19.12 8.64
C LEU A 232 -5.33 -19.97 9.82
N THR A 233 -4.85 -19.67 11.02
CA THR A 233 -5.16 -20.47 12.22
C THR A 233 -5.99 -19.71 13.25
N ASN A 234 -5.88 -18.39 13.28
CA ASN A 234 -6.53 -17.47 14.25
C ASN A 234 -6.28 -17.83 15.73
N VAL A 235 -5.19 -18.53 16.03
CA VAL A 235 -4.88 -19.05 17.38
C VAL A 235 -3.98 -18.10 18.16
N SER A 236 -3.26 -17.17 17.49
CA SER A 236 -2.36 -16.22 18.15
C SER A 236 -3.12 -15.12 18.88
N ASP A 237 -2.46 -14.47 19.84
CA ASP A 237 -2.92 -13.20 20.38
C ASP A 237 -2.87 -12.11 19.30
N ALA A 238 -3.69 -11.06 19.46
CA ALA A 238 -3.67 -9.94 18.54
C ALA A 238 -2.36 -9.15 18.65
N PHE A 239 -1.68 -8.96 17.53
CA PHE A 239 -0.46 -8.16 17.46
C PHE A 239 -0.83 -6.66 17.45
N ILE A 240 -0.47 -5.93 18.50
CA ILE A 240 -0.82 -4.52 18.70
C ILE A 240 -2.33 -4.30 18.50
N ASP A 241 -3.12 -4.82 19.44
CA ASP A 241 -4.59 -4.88 19.40
C ASP A 241 -5.26 -3.52 19.10
N SER A 242 -4.63 -2.42 19.55
CA SER A 242 -5.09 -1.05 19.30
C SER A 242 -5.08 -0.64 17.82
N GLU A 243 -4.34 -1.34 16.98
CA GLU A 243 -4.20 -1.04 15.55
C GLU A 243 -5.15 -1.86 14.67
N ARG A 244 -6.13 -2.56 15.26
CA ARG A 244 -7.22 -3.18 14.51
C ARG A 244 -8.14 -2.13 13.92
N ILE A 245 -8.67 -2.43 12.75
CA ILE A 245 -9.70 -1.61 12.10
C ILE A 245 -10.99 -2.41 11.94
N ASN A 246 -12.09 -1.74 11.67
CA ASN A 246 -13.34 -2.44 11.42
C ASN A 246 -13.39 -3.05 10.00
N LEU A 247 -14.31 -3.97 9.78
CA LEU A 247 -14.45 -4.70 8.51
C LEU A 247 -14.79 -3.78 7.32
N ALA A 248 -15.61 -2.76 7.55
CA ALA A 248 -16.02 -1.84 6.49
C ALA A 248 -14.82 -1.03 5.97
N ASP A 249 -13.96 -0.55 6.85
CA ASP A 249 -12.73 0.16 6.48
C ASP A 249 -11.73 -0.76 5.79
N ALA A 250 -11.60 -2.02 6.25
CA ALA A 250 -10.74 -3.00 5.60
C ALA A 250 -11.20 -3.33 4.16
N ILE A 251 -12.51 -3.46 3.95
CA ILE A 251 -13.10 -3.65 2.61
C ILE A 251 -12.88 -2.40 1.77
N ALA A 252 -13.15 -1.21 2.30
CA ALA A 252 -12.92 0.05 1.58
C ALA A 252 -11.47 0.22 1.14
N ALA A 253 -10.51 -0.17 1.99
CA ALA A 253 -9.08 -0.11 1.68
C ALA A 253 -8.67 -1.02 0.51
N TYR A 254 -9.30 -2.20 0.35
CA TYR A 254 -9.07 -3.10 -0.80
C TYR A 254 -9.91 -2.76 -2.04
N THR A 255 -10.91 -1.90 -1.93
CA THR A 255 -11.84 -1.60 -3.02
C THR A 255 -11.77 -0.14 -3.45
N ILE A 256 -12.61 0.73 -2.88
CA ILE A 256 -12.74 2.13 -3.33
C ILE A 256 -11.45 2.94 -3.11
N ASN A 257 -10.70 2.70 -2.02
CA ASN A 257 -9.46 3.42 -1.76
C ASN A 257 -8.33 2.94 -2.68
N SER A 258 -8.28 1.63 -2.99
CA SER A 258 -7.35 1.09 -3.98
C SER A 258 -7.72 1.55 -5.41
N ALA A 259 -8.99 1.71 -5.72
CA ALA A 259 -9.43 2.34 -6.97
C ALA A 259 -9.02 3.82 -7.01
N TYR A 260 -9.21 4.56 -5.90
CA TYR A 260 -8.82 5.96 -5.77
C TYR A 260 -7.33 6.20 -6.04
N VAL A 261 -6.45 5.43 -5.40
CA VAL A 261 -5.00 5.61 -5.60
C VAL A 261 -4.56 5.36 -7.04
N ASN A 262 -5.34 4.58 -7.79
CA ASN A 262 -5.13 4.26 -9.20
C ASN A 262 -5.94 5.15 -10.15
N PHE A 263 -6.61 6.21 -9.68
CA PHE A 263 -7.47 7.11 -10.46
C PHE A 263 -8.65 6.41 -11.15
N MET A 264 -9.15 5.33 -10.56
CA MET A 264 -10.21 4.46 -11.12
C MET A 264 -11.50 4.48 -10.28
N GLU A 265 -11.60 5.30 -9.24
CA GLU A 265 -12.75 5.34 -8.32
C GLU A 265 -14.07 5.77 -8.99
N LYS A 266 -14.00 6.41 -10.16
CA LYS A 266 -15.19 6.77 -10.95
C LYS A 266 -15.76 5.59 -11.72
N ASP A 267 -14.91 4.61 -12.03
CA ASP A 267 -15.25 3.48 -12.88
C ASP A 267 -15.43 2.18 -12.10
N THR A 268 -14.80 2.05 -10.92
CA THR A 268 -14.80 0.82 -10.11
C THR A 268 -14.62 1.10 -8.62
N GLY A 269 -14.53 0.06 -7.80
CA GLY A 269 -14.23 0.12 -6.36
C GLY A 269 -15.46 0.28 -5.46
N SER A 270 -16.65 0.55 -6.00
CA SER A 270 -17.91 0.59 -5.25
C SER A 270 -19.08 0.14 -6.15
N ILE A 271 -20.17 -0.28 -5.52
CA ILE A 271 -21.40 -0.72 -6.22
C ILE A 271 -22.29 0.50 -6.40
N GLU A 272 -22.17 1.15 -7.55
CA GLU A 272 -22.93 2.35 -7.93
C GLU A 272 -23.38 2.26 -9.38
N VAL A 273 -24.51 2.92 -9.69
CA VAL A 273 -25.03 2.99 -11.06
C VAL A 273 -24.01 3.72 -11.97
N GLY A 274 -23.67 3.08 -13.08
CA GLY A 274 -22.73 3.62 -14.07
C GLY A 274 -21.30 3.12 -13.90
N LYS A 275 -20.95 2.45 -12.81
CA LYS A 275 -19.65 1.80 -12.63
C LYS A 275 -19.60 0.41 -13.26
N LEU A 276 -18.40 -0.06 -13.52
CA LEU A 276 -18.16 -1.41 -14.04
C LEU A 276 -18.56 -2.48 -13.02
N ALA A 277 -19.12 -3.57 -13.51
CA ALA A 277 -19.58 -4.69 -12.68
C ALA A 277 -18.43 -5.64 -12.29
N ASP A 278 -17.35 -5.09 -11.75
CA ASP A 278 -16.23 -5.87 -11.16
C ASP A 278 -16.64 -6.38 -9.78
N LEU A 279 -17.44 -7.42 -9.78
CA LEU A 279 -18.09 -7.96 -8.58
C LEU A 279 -17.64 -9.40 -8.33
N ILE A 280 -17.48 -9.72 -7.05
CA ILE A 280 -17.37 -11.09 -6.58
C ILE A 280 -18.59 -11.41 -5.74
N VAL A 281 -19.07 -12.67 -5.85
CA VAL A 281 -20.08 -13.21 -4.93
C VAL A 281 -19.36 -14.11 -3.94
N ILE A 282 -19.46 -13.80 -2.67
CA ILE A 282 -18.92 -14.63 -1.59
C ILE A 282 -20.05 -15.53 -1.12
N ASP A 283 -19.88 -16.85 -1.16
CA ASP A 283 -20.86 -17.79 -0.62
C ASP A 283 -20.85 -17.68 0.91
N ALA A 284 -21.91 -17.02 1.42
CA ALA A 284 -22.06 -16.75 2.82
C ALA A 284 -22.12 -17.98 3.74
N LEU A 285 -22.44 -19.18 3.20
CA LEU A 285 -22.50 -20.42 3.98
C LEU A 285 -21.14 -21.11 4.08
N ALA A 286 -20.34 -21.13 3.00
CA ALA A 286 -19.02 -21.72 3.02
C ALA A 286 -17.98 -20.75 3.60
N ASP A 287 -18.01 -19.49 3.19
CA ASP A 287 -17.02 -18.47 3.61
C ASP A 287 -17.34 -17.86 4.97
N LEU A 288 -18.63 -17.73 5.36
CA LEU A 288 -19.01 -17.39 6.74
C LEU A 288 -18.79 -18.55 7.72
N ALA A 289 -18.74 -19.80 7.27
CA ALA A 289 -18.31 -20.90 8.15
C ALA A 289 -16.81 -20.79 8.47
N LEU A 290 -16.03 -20.21 7.57
CA LEU A 290 -14.63 -19.82 7.79
C LEU A 290 -14.50 -18.52 8.59
N LEU A 291 -15.46 -17.60 8.47
CA LEU A 291 -15.45 -16.28 9.12
C LEU A 291 -16.20 -16.26 10.48
N LYS A 292 -17.26 -17.10 10.65
CA LYS A 292 -18.08 -17.12 11.89
C LYS A 292 -17.34 -17.36 13.20
N PRO A 293 -16.26 -18.15 13.26
CA PRO A 293 -15.44 -18.22 14.48
C PRO A 293 -14.54 -17.00 14.68
N ARG A 294 -14.40 -16.16 13.65
CA ARG A 294 -13.34 -15.16 13.53
C ARG A 294 -13.82 -13.73 13.75
N PHE A 295 -15.10 -13.44 13.43
CA PHE A 295 -15.69 -12.10 13.59
C PHE A 295 -16.83 -12.12 14.62
N PRO A 296 -16.95 -11.07 15.46
CA PRO A 296 -18.12 -10.88 16.32
C PRO A 296 -19.40 -10.85 15.49
N PRO A 297 -20.56 -11.32 16.05
CA PRO A 297 -21.83 -11.42 15.31
C PRO A 297 -22.33 -10.09 14.72
N ASP A 298 -21.99 -8.97 15.36
CA ASP A 298 -22.32 -7.61 14.97
C ASP A 298 -21.60 -7.14 13.69
N ILE A 299 -20.44 -7.72 13.34
CA ILE A 299 -19.70 -7.44 12.11
C ILE A 299 -20.29 -8.17 10.89
N ILE A 300 -21.01 -9.27 11.12
CA ILE A 300 -21.58 -10.12 10.06
C ILE A 300 -22.94 -9.55 9.55
N TYR A 301 -23.61 -8.73 10.33
CA TYR A 301 -24.94 -8.20 10.01
C TYR A 301 -25.02 -7.35 8.72
N PRO A 302 -24.08 -6.47 8.41
CA PRO A 302 -24.13 -5.69 7.16
C PRO A 302 -24.03 -6.54 5.89
N LEU A 303 -23.33 -7.67 5.95
CA LEU A 303 -23.19 -8.59 4.81
C LEU A 303 -24.46 -9.41 4.53
N LYS A 304 -25.28 -9.64 5.55
CA LYS A 304 -26.55 -10.36 5.43
C LYS A 304 -27.64 -9.57 4.67
N ILE A 305 -27.60 -8.25 4.75
CA ILE A 305 -28.63 -7.38 4.14
C ILE A 305 -28.51 -7.35 2.61
N ALA A 306 -27.32 -7.59 2.05
CA ALA A 306 -27.14 -7.65 0.61
C ALA A 306 -27.60 -8.98 -0.03
N SER A 307 -27.70 -10.07 0.75
CA SER A 307 -28.09 -11.39 0.27
C SER A 307 -29.60 -11.69 0.34
N GLU A 308 -30.38 -10.92 1.12
CA GLU A 308 -31.81 -11.20 1.35
C GLU A 308 -32.77 -10.34 0.50
N LYS A 309 -32.29 -9.40 -0.33
CA LYS A 309 -33.12 -8.64 -1.24
C LYS A 309 -33.10 -9.20 -2.65
N ASN A 310 -34.02 -10.14 -2.90
CA ASN A 310 -34.67 -10.44 -4.17
C ASN A 310 -33.80 -10.95 -5.34
N PHE A 311 -33.53 -12.25 -5.38
CA PHE A 311 -33.59 -12.98 -6.63
C PHE A 311 -34.84 -13.88 -6.63
N SER A 312 -35.95 -13.38 -7.17
CA SER A 312 -37.03 -14.24 -7.68
C SER A 312 -36.68 -14.53 -9.14
N PRO A 313 -36.51 -15.79 -9.56
CA PRO A 313 -36.37 -16.11 -10.95
C PRO A 313 -37.72 -15.92 -11.64
N SER A 314 -37.76 -15.06 -12.63
CA SER A 314 -38.80 -15.01 -13.66
C SER A 314 -38.36 -15.77 -14.87
#